data_38a10b3c85a4f19263cf4badf826487c
#
_entry.id   38a10b3c85a4f19263cf4badf826487c
#
_cell.length_a   1.000
_cell.length_b   1.000
_cell.length_c   1.000
_cell.angle_alpha   90.00
_cell.angle_beta   90.00
_cell.angle_gamma   90.00
#
_symmetry.space_group_name_H-M   'P 1'
#
loop_
_entity.id
_entity.type
_entity.pdbx_description
1 polymer ?
#
loop_
_entity_poly.entity_id
_entity_poly.type
_entity_poly.pdbx_seq_one_letter_code
_entity_poly.pdbx_strand_id
1 'polypeptide(L)'
;MDEKLICLQLGALLHDIGKIIRRAGLDSKEHSKAGSNYLKNNNLLADRYKEIYDMIYYHHAKYLSSADLKEDSLAYIVYEADNIASGIDRVKYEDKQIRGNEMDSLNSIFNVIRIEKNNLKKTFKLFDFDKNGFNMPTSSSIKLNNSDYKKIINHIKDNLNTFKENINPEKLAIVLEACCSYFPSSSYVDTPDISYYDHVKLTAAISACFYLYDKENNIQNFKEEYFFTINRSKEKFLLVSGEFSGIQNFIYTI
;
A
#
# COMPACT_ATOMS: atom_id res chain seq x y z
N MET A 1 -8.70 2.57 -22.25
CA MET A 1 -8.54 2.93 -20.81
C MET A 1 -7.54 4.06 -20.74
N ASP A 2 -7.69 5.00 -19.82
CA ASP A 2 -6.80 6.17 -19.69
C ASP A 2 -5.41 5.72 -19.22
N GLU A 3 -4.36 5.92 -20.04
CA GLU A 3 -3.00 5.46 -19.72
C GLU A 3 -2.40 6.19 -18.50
N LYS A 4 -2.73 7.46 -18.30
CA LYS A 4 -2.29 8.21 -17.11
C LYS A 4 -2.93 7.63 -15.85
N LEU A 5 -4.20 7.25 -15.88
CA LEU A 5 -4.89 6.61 -14.76
C LEU A 5 -4.28 5.24 -14.43
N ILE A 6 -3.97 4.43 -15.45
CA ILE A 6 -3.28 3.15 -15.27
C ILE A 6 -1.91 3.38 -14.60
N CYS A 7 -1.12 4.31 -15.13
CA CYS A 7 0.19 4.65 -14.59
C CYS A 7 0.11 5.10 -13.14
N LEU A 8 -0.86 5.97 -12.81
CA LEU A 8 -1.11 6.45 -11.45
C LEU A 8 -1.45 5.31 -10.47
N GLN A 9 -2.39 4.45 -10.85
CA GLN A 9 -2.79 3.32 -10.00
C GLN A 9 -1.63 2.33 -9.78
N LEU A 10 -0.84 2.04 -10.82
CA LEU A 10 0.36 1.20 -10.70
C LEU A 10 1.39 1.85 -9.77
N GLY A 11 1.63 3.15 -9.91
CA GLY A 11 2.54 3.91 -9.04
C GLY A 11 2.08 3.91 -7.59
N ALA A 12 0.80 4.14 -7.34
CA ALA A 12 0.22 4.10 -6.01
C ALA A 12 0.26 2.71 -5.37
N LEU A 13 0.06 1.63 -6.13
CA LEU A 13 0.21 0.25 -5.64
C LEU A 13 1.67 -0.09 -5.29
N LEU A 14 2.64 0.54 -5.93
CA LEU A 14 4.07 0.27 -5.75
C LEU A 14 4.80 1.30 -4.87
N HIS A 15 4.15 2.39 -4.45
CA HIS A 15 4.84 3.51 -3.79
C HIS A 15 5.69 3.08 -2.59
N ASP A 16 5.22 2.12 -1.85
CA ASP A 16 5.84 1.62 -0.62
C ASP A 16 6.66 0.33 -0.80
N ILE A 17 6.88 -0.15 -2.04
CA ILE A 17 7.61 -1.41 -2.32
C ILE A 17 8.99 -1.47 -1.64
N GLY A 18 9.59 -0.31 -1.40
CA GLY A 18 10.87 -0.20 -0.70
C GLY A 18 10.85 -0.66 0.75
N LYS A 19 9.68 -0.69 1.42
CA LYS A 19 9.54 -1.27 2.76
C LYS A 19 9.87 -2.78 2.73
N ILE A 20 9.40 -3.50 1.70
CA ILE A 20 9.70 -4.92 1.50
C ILE A 20 11.19 -5.12 1.21
N ILE A 21 11.76 -4.29 0.35
CA ILE A 21 13.18 -4.34 -0.04
C ILE A 21 14.10 -4.14 1.17
N ARG A 22 13.79 -3.16 2.02
CA ARG A 22 14.52 -2.92 3.27
C ARG A 22 14.40 -4.08 4.25
N ARG A 23 13.18 -4.57 4.49
CA ARG A 23 12.91 -5.73 5.35
C ARG A 23 13.57 -7.01 4.82
N ALA A 24 13.75 -7.12 3.51
CA ALA A 24 14.53 -8.18 2.88
C ALA A 24 16.06 -8.01 3.06
N GLY A 25 16.53 -6.86 3.57
CA GLY A 25 17.95 -6.57 3.71
C GLY A 25 18.68 -6.36 2.37
N LEU A 26 17.95 -5.94 1.32
CA LEU A 26 18.51 -5.72 -0.02
C LEU A 26 18.98 -4.28 -0.23
N ASP A 27 18.46 -3.32 0.52
CA ASP A 27 18.89 -1.92 0.54
C ASP A 27 18.64 -1.34 1.94
N SER A 28 19.56 -0.50 2.42
CA SER A 28 19.47 0.19 3.71
C SER A 28 18.98 1.65 3.60
N LYS A 29 18.82 2.15 2.37
CA LYS A 29 18.34 3.52 2.12
C LYS A 29 16.88 3.67 2.58
N GLU A 30 16.42 4.92 2.67
CA GLU A 30 15.01 5.20 2.91
C GLU A 30 14.14 4.47 1.87
N HIS A 31 12.98 3.95 2.29
CA HIS A 31 12.19 3.01 1.48
C HIS A 31 11.77 3.60 0.12
N SER A 32 11.47 4.90 0.05
CA SER A 32 11.15 5.58 -1.22
C SER A 32 12.29 5.45 -2.24
N LYS A 33 13.53 5.70 -1.80
CA LYS A 33 14.74 5.54 -2.64
C LYS A 33 15.04 4.09 -2.95
N ALA A 34 14.95 3.22 -1.96
CA ALA A 34 15.20 1.79 -2.11
C ALA A 34 14.22 1.17 -3.12
N GLY A 35 12.93 1.52 -3.04
CA GLY A 35 11.89 1.06 -3.95
C GLY A 35 12.13 1.48 -5.40
N SER A 36 12.27 2.78 -5.63
CA SER A 36 12.51 3.32 -6.97
C SER A 36 13.77 2.74 -7.60
N ASN A 37 14.89 2.72 -6.86
CA ASN A 37 16.16 2.17 -7.35
C ASN A 37 16.06 0.68 -7.66
N TYR A 38 15.41 -0.10 -6.81
CA TYR A 38 15.28 -1.55 -7.03
C TYR A 38 14.52 -1.86 -8.31
N LEU A 39 13.36 -1.22 -8.53
CA LEU A 39 12.57 -1.43 -9.74
C LEU A 39 13.34 -0.99 -10.99
N LYS A 40 14.04 0.14 -10.94
CA LYS A 40 14.84 0.69 -12.03
C LYS A 40 16.03 -0.20 -12.36
N ASN A 41 16.82 -0.62 -11.37
CA ASN A 41 18.03 -1.43 -11.56
C ASN A 41 17.71 -2.84 -12.06
N ASN A 42 16.53 -3.37 -11.74
CA ASN A 42 16.06 -4.67 -12.24
C ASN A 42 15.21 -4.55 -13.51
N ASN A 43 15.02 -3.34 -14.05
CA ASN A 43 14.23 -3.08 -15.26
C ASN A 43 12.83 -3.73 -15.24
N LEU A 44 12.10 -3.53 -14.12
CA LEU A 44 10.83 -4.23 -13.87
C LEU A 44 9.60 -3.55 -14.48
N LEU A 45 9.74 -2.35 -15.01
CA LEU A 45 8.65 -1.59 -15.64
C LEU A 45 8.98 -1.29 -17.10
N ALA A 46 7.97 -1.33 -17.96
CA ALA A 46 8.11 -0.89 -19.34
C ALA A 46 8.39 0.63 -19.43
N ASP A 47 9.03 1.06 -20.50
CA ASP A 47 9.47 2.46 -20.70
C ASP A 47 8.32 3.49 -20.58
N ARG A 48 7.11 3.11 -21.01
CA ARG A 48 5.92 3.96 -20.90
C ARG A 48 5.49 4.25 -19.46
N TYR A 49 6.00 3.49 -18.48
CA TYR A 49 5.68 3.63 -17.07
C TYR A 49 6.83 4.23 -16.23
N LYS A 50 7.76 4.94 -16.85
CA LYS A 50 8.92 5.55 -16.13
C LYS A 50 8.52 6.54 -15.05
N GLU A 51 7.37 7.21 -15.18
CA GLU A 51 6.87 8.14 -14.17
C GLU A 51 6.57 7.45 -12.82
N ILE A 52 6.34 6.12 -12.82
CA ILE A 52 6.17 5.35 -11.58
C ILE A 52 7.41 5.47 -10.67
N TYR A 53 8.61 5.54 -11.24
CA TYR A 53 9.83 5.72 -10.42
C TYR A 53 9.82 7.02 -9.62
N ASP A 54 9.28 8.09 -10.18
CA ASP A 54 9.15 9.38 -9.50
C ASP A 54 8.04 9.32 -8.45
N MET A 55 6.91 8.68 -8.73
CA MET A 55 5.86 8.47 -7.74
C MET A 55 6.38 7.71 -6.50
N ILE A 56 7.19 6.67 -6.70
CA ILE A 56 7.80 5.90 -5.61
C ILE A 56 8.87 6.73 -4.88
N TYR A 57 9.71 7.48 -5.61
CA TYR A 57 10.82 8.22 -5.01
C TYR A 57 10.34 9.43 -4.20
N TYR A 58 9.31 10.13 -4.69
CA TYR A 58 8.88 11.42 -4.18
C TYR A 58 7.58 11.40 -3.36
N HIS A 59 7.04 10.23 -2.99
CA HIS A 59 5.79 10.16 -2.21
C HIS A 59 5.88 10.74 -0.78
N HIS A 60 7.03 11.20 -0.34
CA HIS A 60 7.20 11.90 0.95
C HIS A 60 7.54 13.38 0.78
N ALA A 61 6.94 14.25 1.61
CA ALA A 61 7.15 15.69 1.59
C ALA A 61 8.64 16.09 1.59
N LYS A 62 9.48 15.38 2.35
CA LYS A 62 10.93 15.60 2.46
C LYS A 62 11.63 15.61 1.09
N TYR A 63 11.23 14.73 0.19
CA TYR A 63 11.83 14.64 -1.15
C TYR A 63 11.05 15.44 -2.17
N LEU A 64 9.72 15.46 -2.03
CA LEU A 64 8.84 16.17 -2.95
C LEU A 64 9.06 17.68 -2.94
N SER A 65 9.39 18.27 -1.76
CA SER A 65 9.63 19.71 -1.61
C SER A 65 10.82 20.23 -2.42
N SER A 66 11.83 19.40 -2.67
CA SER A 66 13.03 19.75 -3.44
C SER A 66 13.08 19.08 -4.82
N ALA A 67 11.99 18.44 -5.24
CA ALA A 67 11.93 17.73 -6.51
C ALA A 67 11.78 18.71 -7.68
N ASP A 68 12.55 18.47 -8.74
CA ASP A 68 12.38 19.14 -10.03
C ASP A 68 11.38 18.33 -10.88
N LEU A 69 10.10 18.36 -10.48
CA LEU A 69 9.00 17.71 -11.17
C LEU A 69 8.10 18.73 -11.85
N LYS A 70 7.51 18.33 -12.97
CA LYS A 70 6.48 19.12 -13.63
C LYS A 70 5.27 19.32 -12.71
N GLU A 71 4.56 20.40 -12.88
CA GLU A 71 3.38 20.74 -12.07
C GLU A 71 2.24 19.71 -12.19
N ASP A 72 2.18 18.99 -13.31
CA ASP A 72 1.21 17.93 -13.58
C ASP A 72 1.71 16.51 -13.24
N SER A 73 2.82 16.39 -12.48
CA SER A 73 3.35 15.08 -12.09
C SER A 73 2.39 14.32 -11.17
N LEU A 74 2.16 13.07 -11.49
CA LEU A 74 1.30 12.16 -10.71
C LEU A 74 1.85 11.88 -9.30
N ALA A 75 3.12 12.17 -9.03
CA ALA A 75 3.73 12.03 -7.72
C ALA A 75 3.04 12.88 -6.64
N TYR A 76 2.51 14.05 -7.01
CA TYR A 76 1.75 14.91 -6.07
C TYR A 76 0.42 14.27 -5.65
N ILE A 77 -0.26 13.58 -6.57
CA ILE A 77 -1.50 12.86 -6.27
C ILE A 77 -1.21 11.68 -5.33
N VAL A 78 -0.16 10.88 -5.62
CA VAL A 78 0.23 9.75 -4.76
C VAL A 78 0.63 10.23 -3.36
N TYR A 79 1.38 11.33 -3.26
CA TYR A 79 1.75 11.94 -1.99
C TYR A 79 0.53 12.24 -1.10
N GLU A 80 -0.48 12.92 -1.62
CA GLU A 80 -1.65 13.28 -0.81
C GLU A 80 -2.54 12.06 -0.53
N ALA A 81 -2.69 11.15 -1.51
CA ALA A 81 -3.44 9.92 -1.32
C ALA A 81 -2.81 9.02 -0.24
N ASP A 82 -1.48 8.90 -0.19
CA ASP A 82 -0.76 8.19 0.88
C ASP A 82 -0.96 8.88 2.24
N ASN A 83 -0.90 10.21 2.30
CA ASN A 83 -1.14 10.95 3.54
C ASN A 83 -2.54 10.69 4.12
N ILE A 84 -3.56 10.58 3.25
CA ILE A 84 -4.93 10.27 3.68
C ILE A 84 -5.04 8.81 4.10
N ALA A 85 -4.52 7.88 3.31
CA ALA A 85 -4.52 6.45 3.62
C ALA A 85 -3.78 6.16 4.94
N SER A 86 -2.65 6.83 5.19
CA SER A 86 -1.88 6.72 6.44
C SER A 86 -2.53 7.45 7.62
N GLY A 87 -3.52 8.30 7.40
CA GLY A 87 -4.16 9.09 8.46
C GLY A 87 -4.81 8.22 9.53
N ILE A 88 -5.30 7.04 9.17
CA ILE A 88 -5.89 6.05 10.07
C ILE A 88 -4.79 5.36 10.89
N ASP A 89 -3.60 5.14 10.31
CA ASP A 89 -2.46 4.49 10.96
C ASP A 89 -1.74 5.41 11.94
N ARG A 90 -1.87 6.72 11.73
CA ARG A 90 -1.22 7.75 12.56
C ARG A 90 -2.13 8.15 13.72
N VAL A 91 -2.24 7.31 14.73
CA VAL A 91 -2.80 7.75 16.02
C VAL A 91 -1.90 8.86 16.54
N LYS A 92 -2.49 10.01 16.88
CA LYS A 92 -1.75 11.14 17.50
C LYS A 92 -1.15 10.67 18.81
N TYR A 93 0.13 10.35 18.81
CA TYR A 93 0.87 10.10 20.03
C TYR A 93 1.26 11.44 20.64
N GLU A 94 0.50 11.86 21.61
CA GLU A 94 1.00 12.74 22.64
C GLU A 94 1.86 11.84 23.56
N ASP A 95 3.18 12.04 23.51
CA ASP A 95 4.15 11.64 24.54
C ASP A 95 4.77 10.23 24.61
N LYS A 96 4.66 9.30 23.68
CA LYS A 96 5.52 8.11 23.71
C LYS A 96 6.01 7.70 22.32
N GLN A 97 7.32 7.73 22.12
CA GLN A 97 7.98 7.07 20.97
C GLN A 97 7.88 5.55 21.14
N ILE A 98 6.76 4.96 20.76
CA ILE A 98 6.67 3.50 20.63
C ILE A 98 7.35 3.16 19.32
N ARG A 99 8.57 2.65 19.40
CA ARG A 99 9.29 2.10 18.27
C ARG A 99 8.89 0.63 18.15
N GLY A 100 7.94 0.33 17.26
CA GLY A 100 7.74 -1.03 16.77
C GLY A 100 8.98 -1.53 16.02
N ASN A 101 9.12 -2.84 15.89
CA ASN A 101 10.18 -3.46 15.12
C ASN A 101 9.70 -3.66 13.67
N GLU A 102 10.53 -3.30 12.68
CA GLU A 102 10.21 -3.51 11.25
C GLU A 102 9.92 -4.98 10.89
N MET A 103 10.31 -5.92 11.76
CA MET A 103 10.08 -7.35 11.63
C MET A 103 8.89 -7.87 12.44
N ASP A 104 8.07 -6.98 13.00
CA ASP A 104 6.86 -7.40 13.70
C ASP A 104 5.84 -7.98 12.71
N SER A 105 5.13 -9.00 13.17
CA SER A 105 4.06 -9.63 12.39
C SER A 105 2.76 -8.84 12.47
N LEU A 106 1.90 -9.03 11.46
CA LEU A 106 0.57 -8.42 11.43
C LEU A 106 -0.28 -8.97 12.58
N ASN A 107 -0.88 -8.08 13.36
CA ASN A 107 -1.86 -8.44 14.38
C ASN A 107 -3.22 -8.73 13.75
N SER A 108 -3.93 -9.70 14.32
CA SER A 108 -5.31 -9.94 13.93
C SER A 108 -6.22 -8.82 14.43
N ILE A 109 -7.10 -8.32 13.58
CA ILE A 109 -8.15 -7.34 13.95
C ILE A 109 -9.04 -7.87 15.09
N PHE A 110 -9.20 -9.18 15.21
CA PHE A 110 -9.96 -9.82 16.29
C PHE A 110 -9.30 -9.69 17.67
N ASN A 111 -8.04 -9.25 17.76
CA ASN A 111 -7.40 -8.96 19.04
C ASN A 111 -8.08 -7.82 19.82
N VAL A 112 -8.76 -6.91 19.12
CA VAL A 112 -9.52 -5.80 19.72
C VAL A 112 -10.96 -6.18 20.06
N ILE A 113 -11.48 -7.27 19.47
CA ILE A 113 -12.82 -7.80 19.76
C ILE A 113 -12.69 -8.80 20.91
N ARG A 114 -12.92 -8.32 22.13
CA ARG A 114 -12.83 -9.16 23.35
C ARG A 114 -14.13 -9.95 23.55
N ILE A 115 -14.26 -11.08 22.88
CA ILE A 115 -15.38 -12.02 23.10
C ILE A 115 -15.11 -12.88 24.36
N GLU A 116 -13.85 -13.15 24.67
CA GLU A 116 -13.42 -13.89 25.87
C GLU A 116 -12.33 -13.14 26.63
N LYS A 117 -12.23 -13.40 27.95
CA LYS A 117 -11.22 -12.78 28.82
C LYS A 117 -9.77 -13.23 28.53
N ASN A 118 -9.53 -13.99 27.49
CA ASN A 118 -8.22 -14.51 27.14
C ASN A 118 -7.39 -13.44 26.40
N ASN A 119 -6.32 -12.98 27.06
CA ASN A 119 -5.37 -11.98 26.54
C ASN A 119 -4.40 -12.54 25.46
N LEU A 120 -4.76 -13.57 24.75
CA LEU A 120 -3.90 -14.17 23.71
C LEU A 120 -3.90 -13.27 22.47
N LYS A 121 -2.81 -12.57 22.24
CA LYS A 121 -2.59 -11.84 20.99
C LYS A 121 -2.37 -12.85 19.86
N LYS A 122 -3.18 -12.75 18.83
CA LYS A 122 -3.06 -13.55 17.60
C LYS A 122 -2.37 -12.72 16.53
N THR A 123 -1.40 -13.34 15.86
CA THR A 123 -0.64 -12.71 14.77
C THR A 123 -0.60 -13.62 13.56
N PHE A 124 -0.34 -13.04 12.37
CA PHE A 124 -0.24 -13.78 11.13
C PHE A 124 1.21 -14.17 10.81
N LYS A 125 1.40 -15.37 10.25
CA LYS A 125 2.61 -15.72 9.50
C LYS A 125 2.55 -15.06 8.12
N LEU A 126 3.70 -14.90 7.48
CA LEU A 126 3.71 -14.59 6.06
C LEU A 126 3.10 -15.75 5.26
N PHE A 127 2.57 -15.43 4.09
CA PHE A 127 2.01 -16.42 3.19
C PHE A 127 3.09 -17.43 2.78
N ASP A 128 2.78 -18.70 2.86
CA ASP A 128 3.65 -19.79 2.40
C ASP A 128 3.18 -20.22 1.02
N PHE A 129 3.93 -19.80 -0.01
CA PHE A 129 3.61 -20.08 -1.41
C PHE A 129 3.65 -21.58 -1.75
N ASP A 130 4.30 -22.39 -0.90
CA ASP A 130 4.42 -23.84 -1.09
C ASP A 130 3.26 -24.62 -0.44
N LYS A 131 2.33 -23.94 0.25
CA LYS A 131 1.22 -24.56 0.94
C LYS A 131 -0.12 -24.05 0.46
N ASN A 132 -1.00 -24.98 0.14
CA ASN A 132 -2.41 -24.68 -0.11
C ASN A 132 -3.15 -24.50 1.22
N GLY A 133 -3.94 -23.43 1.36
CA GLY A 133 -4.79 -23.22 2.51
C GLY A 133 -4.88 -21.75 2.95
N PHE A 134 -5.79 -21.51 3.89
CA PHE A 134 -5.95 -20.18 4.49
C PHE A 134 -4.89 -19.90 5.54
N ASN A 135 -4.34 -18.70 5.54
CA ASN A 135 -3.40 -18.26 6.55
C ASN A 135 -4.18 -17.75 7.78
N MET A 136 -4.37 -18.61 8.75
CA MET A 136 -5.09 -18.29 9.98
C MET A 136 -4.16 -17.67 11.04
N PRO A 137 -4.65 -16.69 11.82
CA PRO A 137 -3.86 -16.09 12.89
C PRO A 137 -3.59 -17.09 14.01
N THR A 138 -2.37 -17.09 14.55
CA THR A 138 -1.92 -18.01 15.60
C THR A 138 -1.59 -17.25 16.87
N SER A 139 -1.67 -17.93 18.02
CA SER A 139 -1.32 -17.38 19.34
C SER A 139 0.19 -17.40 19.63
N SER A 140 1.00 -17.95 18.71
CA SER A 140 2.47 -17.93 18.85
C SER A 140 3.03 -16.58 18.46
N SER A 141 3.98 -16.06 19.24
CA SER A 141 4.78 -14.90 18.82
C SER A 141 5.61 -15.27 17.60
N ILE A 142 5.30 -14.63 16.48
CA ILE A 142 5.99 -14.86 15.21
C ILE A 142 6.93 -13.69 14.98
N LYS A 143 8.22 -14.00 14.77
CA LYS A 143 9.20 -13.01 14.29
C LYS A 143 9.47 -13.29 12.83
N LEU A 144 9.24 -12.28 12.00
CA LEU A 144 9.59 -12.30 10.60
C LEU A 144 11.10 -12.01 10.45
N ASN A 145 11.67 -12.43 9.33
CA ASN A 145 13.09 -12.23 9.07
C ASN A 145 13.34 -11.82 7.60
N ASN A 146 14.59 -11.44 7.30
CA ASN A 146 14.95 -10.99 5.96
C ASN A 146 14.69 -12.05 4.88
N SER A 147 14.86 -13.34 5.19
CA SER A 147 14.62 -14.43 4.22
C SER A 147 13.15 -14.51 3.81
N ASP A 148 12.25 -14.26 4.75
CA ASP A 148 10.81 -14.23 4.49
C ASP A 148 10.46 -13.12 3.49
N TYR A 149 10.97 -11.91 3.72
CA TYR A 149 10.75 -10.77 2.81
C TYR A 149 11.47 -10.93 1.46
N LYS A 150 12.61 -11.65 1.42
CA LYS A 150 13.27 -12.00 0.14
C LYS A 150 12.40 -12.89 -0.73
N LYS A 151 11.67 -13.85 -0.16
CA LYS A 151 10.71 -14.68 -0.91
C LYS A 151 9.60 -13.81 -1.52
N ILE A 152 9.04 -12.89 -0.72
CA ILE A 152 7.98 -11.97 -1.19
C ILE A 152 8.47 -11.13 -2.36
N ILE A 153 9.60 -10.43 -2.21
CA ILE A 153 10.08 -9.52 -3.26
C ILE A 153 10.48 -10.28 -4.53
N ASN A 154 11.03 -11.49 -4.42
CA ASN A 154 11.32 -12.32 -5.56
C ASN A 154 10.05 -12.73 -6.30
N HIS A 155 9.01 -13.15 -5.58
CA HIS A 155 7.72 -13.50 -6.19
C HIS A 155 7.08 -12.31 -6.91
N ILE A 156 7.11 -11.12 -6.30
CA ILE A 156 6.64 -9.87 -6.95
C ILE A 156 7.47 -9.59 -8.21
N LYS A 157 8.80 -9.70 -8.13
CA LYS A 157 9.72 -9.48 -9.25
C LYS A 157 9.44 -10.42 -10.42
N ASP A 158 9.25 -11.71 -10.15
CA ASP A 158 9.00 -12.73 -11.18
C ASP A 158 7.67 -12.45 -11.89
N ASN A 159 6.64 -12.09 -11.15
CA ASN A 159 5.36 -11.67 -11.73
C ASN A 159 5.48 -10.39 -12.56
N LEU A 160 6.17 -9.36 -12.05
CA LEU A 160 6.40 -8.11 -12.80
C LEU A 160 7.14 -8.39 -14.12
N ASN A 161 8.14 -9.27 -14.12
CA ASN A 161 8.84 -9.67 -15.35
C ASN A 161 7.91 -10.39 -16.33
N THR A 162 7.02 -11.25 -15.82
CA THR A 162 6.11 -12.05 -16.66
C THR A 162 5.11 -11.18 -17.42
N PHE A 163 4.57 -10.13 -16.78
CA PHE A 163 3.56 -9.28 -17.41
C PHE A 163 4.01 -7.83 -17.65
N LYS A 164 5.32 -7.57 -17.67
CA LYS A 164 5.92 -6.24 -17.80
C LYS A 164 5.28 -5.38 -18.91
N GLU A 165 5.11 -5.95 -20.10
CA GLU A 165 4.55 -5.22 -21.25
C GLU A 165 3.02 -5.06 -21.17
N ASN A 166 2.32 -5.92 -20.41
CA ASN A 166 0.88 -5.96 -20.30
C ASN A 166 0.41 -5.84 -18.85
N ILE A 167 1.20 -5.14 -18.01
CA ILE A 167 0.82 -4.88 -16.64
C ILE A 167 -0.40 -3.95 -16.60
N ASN A 168 -1.34 -4.27 -15.72
CA ASN A 168 -2.44 -3.39 -15.36
C ASN A 168 -2.64 -3.39 -13.83
N PRO A 169 -3.39 -2.41 -13.27
CA PRO A 169 -3.57 -2.31 -11.83
C PRO A 169 -4.21 -3.54 -11.19
N GLU A 170 -5.14 -4.21 -11.88
CA GLU A 170 -5.85 -5.39 -11.37
C GLU A 170 -4.89 -6.58 -11.21
N LYS A 171 -4.07 -6.88 -12.22
CA LYS A 171 -3.05 -7.95 -12.14
C LYS A 171 -2.07 -7.69 -11.01
N LEU A 172 -1.59 -6.44 -10.90
CA LEU A 172 -0.66 -6.06 -9.83
C LEU A 172 -1.32 -6.17 -8.46
N ALA A 173 -2.57 -5.71 -8.32
CA ALA A 173 -3.32 -5.81 -7.08
C ALA A 173 -3.48 -7.26 -6.61
N ILE A 174 -3.80 -8.21 -7.51
CA ILE A 174 -3.89 -9.64 -7.19
C ILE A 174 -2.56 -10.19 -6.67
N VAL A 175 -1.43 -9.83 -7.32
CA VAL A 175 -0.10 -10.27 -6.87
C VAL A 175 0.22 -9.69 -5.48
N LEU A 176 -0.05 -8.39 -5.27
CA LEU A 176 0.21 -7.75 -3.98
C LEU A 176 -0.73 -8.29 -2.88
N GLU A 177 -1.98 -8.59 -3.20
CA GLU A 177 -2.92 -9.22 -2.26
C GLU A 177 -2.38 -10.57 -1.78
N ALA A 178 -2.00 -11.44 -2.71
CA ALA A 178 -1.44 -12.74 -2.38
C ALA A 178 -0.14 -12.64 -1.55
N CYS A 179 0.75 -11.70 -1.88
CA CYS A 179 2.06 -11.59 -1.24
C CYS A 179 2.06 -10.76 0.05
N CYS A 180 1.19 -9.74 0.14
CA CYS A 180 1.38 -8.61 1.06
C CYS A 180 0.24 -8.42 2.07
N SER A 181 -0.75 -9.31 2.13
CA SER A 181 -1.88 -9.21 3.07
C SER A 181 -1.54 -9.61 4.51
N TYR A 182 -0.36 -10.19 4.76
CA TYR A 182 -0.05 -10.81 6.05
C TYR A 182 1.14 -10.19 6.79
N PHE A 183 1.53 -8.98 6.43
CA PHE A 183 2.49 -8.19 7.20
C PHE A 183 2.07 -6.72 7.25
N PRO A 184 2.47 -5.99 8.32
CA PRO A 184 1.96 -4.65 8.54
C PRO A 184 2.57 -3.63 7.58
N SER A 185 1.75 -2.66 7.18
CA SER A 185 2.17 -1.48 6.44
C SER A 185 3.15 -0.64 7.25
N SER A 186 2.81 -0.36 8.52
CA SER A 186 3.63 0.40 9.45
C SER A 186 3.91 -0.40 10.71
N SER A 187 5.15 -0.34 11.20
CA SER A 187 5.58 -0.91 12.48
C SER A 187 5.70 0.15 13.57
N TYR A 188 5.42 1.41 13.25
CA TYR A 188 5.53 2.54 14.19
C TYR A 188 4.18 2.90 14.82
N VAL A 189 3.35 1.90 15.05
CA VAL A 189 2.01 2.01 15.62
C VAL A 189 1.87 1.05 16.81
N ASP A 190 0.99 1.37 17.76
CA ASP A 190 0.74 0.51 18.95
C ASP A 190 0.25 -0.87 18.57
N THR A 191 -0.57 -0.95 17.54
CA THR A 191 -1.18 -2.19 17.07
C THR A 191 -1.03 -2.27 15.56
N PRO A 192 -0.02 -2.98 15.03
CA PRO A 192 0.20 -3.13 13.60
C PRO A 192 -0.82 -4.14 13.02
N ASP A 193 -2.06 -3.69 12.78
CA ASP A 193 -3.20 -4.49 12.30
C ASP A 193 -3.68 -4.12 10.90
N ILE A 194 -3.07 -3.09 10.28
CA ILE A 194 -3.32 -2.74 8.88
C ILE A 194 -2.26 -3.39 8.00
N SER A 195 -2.71 -4.22 7.06
CA SER A 195 -1.79 -4.91 6.15
C SER A 195 -1.14 -3.95 5.15
N TYR A 196 0.03 -4.33 4.65
CA TYR A 196 0.68 -3.61 3.56
C TYR A 196 -0.24 -3.49 2.34
N TYR A 197 -0.93 -4.59 1.97
CA TYR A 197 -1.83 -4.61 0.82
C TYR A 197 -3.02 -3.65 1.00
N ASP A 198 -3.67 -3.65 2.16
CA ASP A 198 -4.80 -2.76 2.41
C ASP A 198 -4.40 -1.28 2.30
N HIS A 199 -3.22 -0.93 2.80
CA HIS A 199 -2.70 0.43 2.69
C HIS A 199 -2.46 0.84 1.22
N VAL A 200 -1.72 0.05 0.44
CA VAL A 200 -1.42 0.43 -0.96
C VAL A 200 -2.65 0.38 -1.85
N LYS A 201 -3.59 -0.53 -1.59
CA LYS A 201 -4.89 -0.59 -2.26
C LYS A 201 -5.72 0.66 -2.00
N LEU A 202 -5.80 1.09 -0.74
CA LEU A 202 -6.53 2.31 -0.37
C LEU A 202 -5.88 3.55 -1.00
N THR A 203 -4.55 3.64 -0.97
CA THR A 203 -3.80 4.73 -1.63
C THR A 203 -4.11 4.77 -3.13
N ALA A 204 -4.14 3.62 -3.81
CA ALA A 204 -4.45 3.54 -5.23
C ALA A 204 -5.91 3.95 -5.54
N ALA A 205 -6.86 3.57 -4.69
CA ALA A 205 -8.26 3.95 -4.83
C ALA A 205 -8.46 5.46 -4.66
N ILE A 206 -7.88 6.07 -3.62
CA ILE A 206 -7.94 7.52 -3.39
C ILE A 206 -7.26 8.28 -4.54
N SER A 207 -6.09 7.82 -5.01
CA SER A 207 -5.38 8.43 -6.14
C SER A 207 -6.24 8.43 -7.40
N ALA A 208 -6.92 7.34 -7.69
CA ALA A 208 -7.81 7.24 -8.84
C ALA A 208 -9.00 8.22 -8.74
N CYS A 209 -9.61 8.34 -7.55
CA CYS A 209 -10.69 9.30 -7.31
C CYS A 209 -10.21 10.74 -7.52
N PHE A 210 -9.03 11.10 -6.99
CA PHE A 210 -8.44 12.42 -7.18
C PHE A 210 -8.21 12.74 -8.65
N TYR A 211 -7.58 11.84 -9.38
CA TYR A 211 -7.31 12.03 -10.81
C TYR A 211 -8.59 12.19 -11.63
N LEU A 212 -9.62 11.38 -11.38
CA LEU A 212 -10.89 11.47 -12.10
C LEU A 212 -11.62 12.76 -11.77
N TYR A 213 -11.64 13.19 -10.50
CA TYR A 213 -12.18 14.48 -10.09
C TYR A 213 -11.46 15.64 -10.78
N ASP A 214 -10.14 15.64 -10.79
CA ASP A 214 -9.34 16.70 -11.40
C ASP A 214 -9.54 16.77 -12.91
N LYS A 215 -9.64 15.61 -13.55
CA LYS A 215 -9.93 15.53 -14.99
C LYS A 215 -11.27 16.13 -15.34
N GLU A 216 -12.32 15.85 -14.56
CA GLU A 216 -13.66 16.39 -14.75
C GLU A 216 -13.71 17.91 -14.49
N ASN A 217 -12.92 18.39 -13.54
CA ASN A 217 -12.85 19.81 -13.18
C ASN A 217 -11.74 20.59 -13.91
N ASN A 218 -11.06 19.99 -14.90
CA ASN A 218 -9.96 20.59 -15.67
C ASN A 218 -8.80 21.09 -14.81
N ILE A 219 -8.52 20.46 -13.69
CA ILE A 219 -7.38 20.74 -12.82
C ILE A 219 -6.14 20.04 -13.39
N GLN A 220 -5.12 20.80 -13.76
CA GLN A 220 -3.88 20.28 -14.37
C GLN A 220 -2.64 20.53 -13.51
N ASN A 221 -2.69 21.51 -12.60
CA ASN A 221 -1.58 21.78 -11.68
C ASN A 221 -1.74 20.99 -10.39
N PHE A 222 -1.27 19.73 -10.39
CA PHE A 222 -1.35 18.84 -9.23
C PHE A 222 -0.41 19.28 -8.09
N LYS A 223 0.69 19.99 -8.43
CA LYS A 223 1.60 20.57 -7.44
C LYS A 223 0.88 21.59 -6.57
N GLU A 224 0.14 22.49 -7.18
CA GLU A 224 -0.64 23.49 -6.46
C GLU A 224 -1.75 22.82 -5.63
N GLU A 225 -2.52 21.91 -6.25
CA GLU A 225 -3.70 21.28 -5.65
C GLU A 225 -3.37 20.35 -4.48
N TYR A 226 -2.26 19.61 -4.54
CA TYR A 226 -1.97 18.52 -3.60
C TYR A 226 -0.73 18.75 -2.73
N PHE A 227 0.05 19.79 -2.98
CA PHE A 227 1.26 20.05 -2.22
C PHE A 227 1.29 21.44 -1.60
N PHE A 228 0.93 22.49 -2.32
CA PHE A 228 0.95 23.87 -1.79
C PHE A 228 -0.38 24.29 -1.17
N THR A 229 -1.48 24.05 -1.83
CA THR A 229 -2.81 24.52 -1.41
C THR A 229 -3.70 23.34 -1.01
N ILE A 230 -3.19 22.44 -0.15
CA ILE A 230 -3.94 21.26 0.27
C ILE A 230 -5.25 21.66 0.93
N ASN A 231 -6.35 21.46 0.24
CA ASN A 231 -7.70 21.72 0.76
C ASN A 231 -8.45 20.41 0.99
N ARG A 232 -8.29 19.82 2.18
CA ARG A 232 -8.97 18.59 2.58
C ARG A 232 -10.44 18.77 2.92
N SER A 233 -10.95 20.01 2.95
CA SER A 233 -12.40 20.27 3.08
C SER A 233 -13.15 20.09 1.78
N LYS A 234 -12.44 19.99 0.64
CA LYS A 234 -13.04 19.82 -0.68
C LYS A 234 -13.41 18.35 -0.89
N GLU A 235 -14.68 18.08 -1.12
CA GLU A 235 -15.20 16.74 -1.37
C GLU A 235 -14.77 16.27 -2.76
N LYS A 236 -13.84 15.31 -2.84
CA LYS A 236 -13.27 14.78 -4.08
C LYS A 236 -13.60 13.33 -4.34
N PHE A 237 -14.13 12.61 -3.37
CA PHE A 237 -14.56 11.23 -3.50
C PHE A 237 -15.72 10.91 -2.56
N LEU A 238 -16.48 9.89 -2.92
CA LEU A 238 -17.61 9.40 -2.16
C LEU A 238 -17.29 8.00 -1.63
N LEU A 239 -17.44 7.80 -0.32
CA LEU A 239 -17.41 6.46 0.27
C LEU A 239 -18.82 5.87 0.24
N VAL A 240 -18.98 4.76 -0.49
CA VAL A 240 -20.25 4.04 -0.60
C VAL A 240 -20.14 2.74 0.18
N SER A 241 -21.09 2.51 1.08
CA SER A 241 -21.25 1.24 1.80
C SER A 241 -22.61 0.64 1.46
N GLY A 242 -22.64 -0.67 1.28
CA GLY A 242 -23.86 -1.41 0.98
C GLY A 242 -23.95 -2.69 1.78
N GLU A 243 -25.15 -3.08 2.18
CA GLU A 243 -25.43 -4.30 2.91
C GLU A 243 -26.51 -5.10 2.18
N PHE A 244 -26.34 -6.41 2.12
CA PHE A 244 -27.37 -7.34 1.65
C PHE A 244 -27.94 -8.09 2.83
N SER A 245 -29.23 -7.86 3.14
CA SER A 245 -29.96 -8.61 4.14
C SER A 245 -30.78 -9.74 3.48
N GLY A 246 -31.12 -10.77 4.26
CA GLY A 246 -31.96 -11.87 3.79
C GLY A 246 -31.26 -12.93 2.94
N ILE A 247 -29.94 -12.97 2.89
CA ILE A 247 -29.15 -13.96 2.14
C ILE A 247 -29.54 -15.40 2.55
N GLN A 248 -29.75 -15.65 3.84
CA GLN A 248 -30.16 -16.96 4.34
C GLN A 248 -31.52 -17.39 3.76
N ASN A 249 -32.49 -16.48 3.72
CA ASN A 249 -33.79 -16.75 3.13
C ASN A 249 -33.67 -17.02 1.64
N PHE A 250 -32.78 -16.32 0.92
CA PHE A 250 -32.52 -16.54 -0.50
C PHE A 250 -31.87 -17.92 -0.74
N ILE A 251 -30.89 -18.31 0.07
CA ILE A 251 -30.17 -19.60 -0.08
C ILE A 251 -31.04 -20.80 0.31
N TYR A 252 -31.91 -20.63 1.30
CA TYR A 252 -32.73 -21.75 1.84
C TYR A 252 -34.19 -21.75 1.35
N THR A 253 -34.51 -20.95 0.33
CA THR A 253 -35.85 -20.96 -0.31
C THR A 253 -35.93 -21.98 -1.48
N ILE A 254 -34.99 -22.92 -1.57
CA ILE A 254 -34.98 -23.98 -2.57
C ILE A 254 -35.50 -25.25 -1.94
#